data_43cb2e553de59ac22f516d1e1a359d36
#
_entry.id   43cb2e553de59ac22f516d1e1a359d36
#
_cell.length_a   1.000
_cell.length_b   1.000
_cell.length_c   1.000
_cell.angle_alpha   90.00
_cell.angle_beta   90.00
_cell.angle_gamma   90.00
#
_symmetry.space_group_name_H-M   'P 1'
#
loop_
_entity.id
_entity.type
_entity.pdbx_description
1 polymer ?
#
loop_
_entity_poly.entity_id
_entity_poly.type
_entity_poly.pdbx_seq_one_letter_code
_entity_poly.pdbx_strand_id
1 'polypeptide(L)'
;ESKSSNRFAFYDRLLLKILEQQPEQGKRIFESLFRNTPISKVLRFLTEKSGLSDELKMFAGLPVVLFIKAAFKDLMHRASNWSTASYGFILTILFLLFSLVHAHGVSWIILGIGFLFVGLTHGALDHLTDSAVRNTSSLLRFIAVYVAKGLLLGIVWIFFPSLALALFILYSAWHFGQADFGEWGIPQGWKSFMWGLSLLMLMLFSHPDETQWVVNQIYSLQSLSGLPAFSKEIGLQMSAVCALFGLAMSFHLRSKRMLLTLFYLVLTGFLPLLISFGIYFVAQHSVNGWRQLRRGLNQSYKPLLLKSLPFSLAAAVFMALFMVAGADQYAGIFFILLSCLSIPHVLSMHQFYRVRPSETS
;
A
#
# COMPACT_ATOMS: atom_id res chain seq x y z
N GLU A 1 1.93 29.28 -14.27
CA GLU A 1 1.88 28.08 -15.15
C GLU A 1 2.55 28.26 -16.52
N SER A 2 2.70 29.48 -17.04
CA SER A 2 3.29 29.72 -18.37
C SER A 2 4.84 29.63 -18.44
N LYS A 3 5.54 29.76 -17.31
CA LYS A 3 7.04 29.77 -17.27
C LYS A 3 7.68 28.38 -17.36
N SER A 4 7.01 27.31 -16.97
CA SER A 4 7.57 25.95 -17.00
C SER A 4 7.51 25.34 -18.41
N SER A 5 6.42 25.57 -19.15
CA SER A 5 6.26 25.09 -20.53
C SER A 5 7.28 25.71 -21.49
N ASN A 6 7.63 26.98 -21.28
CA ASN A 6 8.62 27.67 -22.12
C ASN A 6 10.07 27.19 -21.90
N ARG A 7 10.42 26.69 -20.70
CA ARG A 7 11.77 26.15 -20.46
C ARG A 7 12.02 24.83 -21.18
N PHE A 8 11.01 23.95 -21.23
CA PHE A 8 11.16 22.66 -21.94
C PHE A 8 11.31 22.88 -23.45
N ALA A 9 10.48 23.71 -24.05
CA ALA A 9 10.62 24.06 -25.48
C ALA A 9 11.93 24.79 -25.83
N PHE A 10 12.55 25.46 -24.85
CA PHE A 10 13.87 26.08 -25.03
C PHE A 10 14.97 25.02 -24.99
N TYR A 11 14.96 24.11 -24.04
CA TYR A 11 15.97 23.04 -23.96
C TYR A 11 15.87 22.05 -25.12
N ASP A 12 14.67 21.75 -25.60
CA ASP A 12 14.48 20.91 -26.79
C ASP A 12 15.06 21.57 -28.04
N ARG A 13 14.83 22.87 -28.25
CA ARG A 13 15.38 23.62 -29.36
C ARG A 13 16.91 23.81 -29.28
N LEU A 14 17.42 24.01 -28.06
CA LEU A 14 18.85 24.13 -27.82
C LEU A 14 19.57 22.80 -28.08
N LEU A 15 18.95 21.68 -27.63
CA LEU A 15 19.47 20.33 -27.84
C LEU A 15 19.46 19.94 -29.31
N LEU A 16 18.36 20.20 -30.02
CA LEU A 16 18.27 20.00 -31.47
C LEU A 16 19.33 20.81 -32.22
N LYS A 17 19.54 22.05 -31.83
CA LYS A 17 20.56 22.93 -32.45
C LYS A 17 22.01 22.45 -32.20
N ILE A 18 22.28 21.89 -31.00
CA ILE A 18 23.57 21.27 -30.67
C ILE A 18 23.79 19.99 -31.50
N LEU A 19 22.74 19.18 -31.64
CA LEU A 19 22.79 17.93 -32.43
C LEU A 19 22.95 18.20 -33.91
N GLU A 20 22.32 19.25 -34.45
CA GLU A 20 22.49 19.66 -35.86
C GLU A 20 23.90 20.26 -36.15
N GLN A 21 24.46 20.96 -35.17
CA GLN A 21 25.77 21.65 -35.37
C GLN A 21 26.98 20.80 -34.96
N GLN A 22 26.79 19.81 -34.05
CA GLN A 22 27.90 18.98 -33.55
C GLN A 22 27.43 17.55 -33.30
N PRO A 23 27.20 16.72 -34.33
CA PRO A 23 26.63 15.38 -34.21
C PRO A 23 27.47 14.43 -33.31
N GLU A 24 28.79 14.55 -33.33
CA GLU A 24 29.66 13.73 -32.46
C GLU A 24 29.52 14.07 -30.97
N GLN A 25 29.30 15.32 -30.63
CA GLN A 25 29.08 15.76 -29.27
C GLN A 25 27.70 15.35 -28.76
N GLY A 26 26.70 15.38 -29.63
CA GLY A 26 25.36 14.85 -29.36
C GLY A 26 25.39 13.35 -29.11
N LYS A 27 26.18 12.59 -29.89
CA LYS A 27 26.37 11.16 -29.71
C LYS A 27 27.01 10.82 -28.35
N ARG A 28 28.05 11.57 -27.94
CA ARG A 28 28.70 11.39 -26.62
C ARG A 28 27.75 11.70 -25.46
N ILE A 29 26.95 12.75 -25.57
CA ILE A 29 25.91 13.09 -24.56
C ILE A 29 24.86 11.99 -24.49
N PHE A 30 24.39 11.48 -25.63
CA PHE A 30 23.48 10.36 -25.71
C PHE A 30 24.06 9.09 -25.04
N GLU A 31 25.28 8.72 -25.41
CA GLU A 31 25.92 7.54 -24.82
C GLU A 31 26.15 7.67 -23.32
N SER A 32 26.51 8.86 -22.84
CA SER A 32 26.72 9.12 -21.41
C SER A 32 25.40 9.05 -20.58
N LEU A 33 24.30 9.56 -21.14
CA LEU A 33 23.01 9.59 -20.46
C LEU A 33 22.29 8.24 -20.47
N PHE A 34 22.54 7.39 -21.46
CA PHE A 34 21.78 6.17 -21.72
C PHE A 34 22.58 4.87 -21.69
N ARG A 35 23.91 4.94 -21.53
CA ARG A 35 24.74 3.75 -21.39
C ARG A 35 24.26 2.93 -20.22
N ASN A 36 23.65 1.73 -20.48
CA ASN A 36 23.18 0.75 -19.49
C ASN A 36 21.76 0.91 -18.89
N THR A 37 20.88 1.71 -19.47
CA THR A 37 19.47 1.68 -19.01
C THR A 37 18.65 0.60 -19.74
N PRO A 38 17.67 -0.07 -19.08
CA PRO A 38 16.77 -1.03 -19.73
C PRO A 38 16.03 -0.44 -20.94
N ILE A 39 15.66 0.85 -20.86
CA ILE A 39 14.98 1.58 -21.94
C ILE A 39 15.89 1.76 -23.15
N SER A 40 17.21 1.97 -22.96
CA SER A 40 18.15 2.06 -24.08
C SER A 40 18.26 0.77 -24.87
N LYS A 41 18.15 -0.39 -24.19
CA LYS A 41 18.16 -1.72 -24.84
C LYS A 41 16.92 -1.93 -25.70
N VAL A 42 15.72 -1.57 -25.18
CA VAL A 42 14.45 -1.68 -25.92
C VAL A 42 14.42 -0.74 -27.12
N LEU A 43 14.88 0.50 -26.97
CA LEU A 43 14.95 1.48 -28.07
C LEU A 43 15.96 1.07 -29.12
N ARG A 44 17.12 0.54 -28.74
CA ARG A 44 18.10 -0.01 -29.67
C ARG A 44 17.49 -1.18 -30.48
N PHE A 45 16.80 -2.10 -29.82
CA PHE A 45 16.10 -3.20 -30.46
C PHE A 45 15.03 -2.74 -31.46
N LEU A 46 14.22 -1.73 -31.08
CA LEU A 46 13.19 -1.16 -31.96
C LEU A 46 13.78 -0.40 -33.14
N THR A 47 14.86 0.34 -32.94
CA THR A 47 15.54 1.06 -34.03
C THR A 47 16.30 0.14 -34.97
N GLU A 48 16.92 -0.93 -34.49
CA GLU A 48 17.58 -1.93 -35.33
C GLU A 48 16.62 -2.64 -36.29
N LYS A 49 15.35 -2.87 -35.87
CA LYS A 49 14.32 -3.51 -36.72
C LYS A 49 13.60 -2.56 -37.67
N SER A 50 13.76 -1.25 -37.56
CA SER A 50 12.98 -0.28 -38.37
C SER A 50 13.53 0.04 -39.74
N GLY A 51 14.69 -0.51 -40.14
CA GLY A 51 15.30 -0.25 -41.47
C GLY A 51 15.79 1.20 -41.72
N LEU A 52 15.76 2.05 -40.70
CA LEU A 52 16.24 3.43 -40.75
C LEU A 52 17.78 3.49 -40.72
N SER A 53 18.40 4.51 -41.32
CA SER A 53 19.86 4.73 -41.21
C SER A 53 20.24 4.98 -39.76
N ASP A 54 21.45 4.60 -39.36
CA ASP A 54 21.86 4.65 -37.94
C ASP A 54 21.87 6.10 -37.39
N GLU A 55 22.10 7.09 -38.21
CA GLU A 55 21.98 8.51 -37.86
C GLU A 55 20.55 8.91 -37.58
N LEU A 56 19.59 8.56 -38.44
CA LEU A 56 18.17 8.83 -38.26
C LEU A 56 17.57 8.07 -37.05
N LYS A 57 18.05 6.85 -36.79
CA LYS A 57 17.66 6.06 -35.59
C LYS A 57 18.09 6.76 -34.31
N MET A 58 19.29 7.35 -34.29
CA MET A 58 19.78 8.08 -33.13
C MET A 58 18.99 9.38 -32.89
N PHE A 59 18.63 10.12 -33.94
CA PHE A 59 17.84 11.36 -33.83
C PHE A 59 16.37 11.11 -33.48
N ALA A 60 15.77 10.06 -34.00
CA ALA A 60 14.37 9.74 -33.73
C ALA A 60 14.13 9.23 -32.29
N GLY A 61 15.10 8.51 -31.72
CA GLY A 61 14.95 7.93 -30.37
C GLY A 61 15.18 8.95 -29.22
N LEU A 62 16.07 9.91 -29.40
CA LEU A 62 16.47 10.84 -28.34
C LEU A 62 15.33 11.74 -27.82
N PRO A 63 14.55 12.43 -28.67
CA PRO A 63 13.43 13.24 -28.22
C PRO A 63 12.35 12.42 -27.52
N VAL A 64 12.06 11.23 -28.01
CA VAL A 64 11.07 10.32 -27.40
C VAL A 64 11.52 9.86 -26.00
N VAL A 65 12.80 9.51 -25.84
CA VAL A 65 13.34 9.11 -24.53
C VAL A 65 13.35 10.27 -23.54
N LEU A 66 13.76 11.46 -23.99
CA LEU A 66 13.74 12.66 -23.14
C LEU A 66 12.31 13.04 -22.78
N PHE A 67 11.37 12.95 -23.71
CA PHE A 67 9.95 13.16 -23.47
C PHE A 67 9.38 12.15 -22.48
N ILE A 68 9.63 10.85 -22.67
CA ILE A 68 9.19 9.81 -21.74
C ILE A 68 9.79 10.04 -20.34
N LYS A 69 11.07 10.37 -20.25
CA LYS A 69 11.75 10.66 -18.96
C LYS A 69 11.18 11.91 -18.28
N ALA A 70 10.94 12.98 -19.04
CA ALA A 70 10.33 14.21 -18.54
C ALA A 70 8.86 13.98 -18.12
N ALA A 71 8.08 13.30 -18.96
CA ALA A 71 6.71 12.92 -18.66
C ALA A 71 6.63 12.00 -17.43
N PHE A 72 7.51 11.02 -17.32
CA PHE A 72 7.60 10.14 -16.15
C PHE A 72 7.99 10.92 -14.89
N LYS A 73 8.97 11.83 -14.98
CA LYS A 73 9.36 12.68 -13.85
C LYS A 73 8.22 13.62 -13.42
N ASP A 74 7.52 14.23 -14.37
CA ASP A 74 6.37 15.09 -14.09
C ASP A 74 5.19 14.27 -13.50
N LEU A 75 4.91 13.09 -14.07
CA LEU A 75 3.93 12.16 -13.53
C LEU A 75 4.27 11.75 -12.09
N MET A 76 5.52 11.39 -11.82
CA MET A 76 5.97 11.01 -10.46
C MET A 76 5.90 12.19 -9.50
N HIS A 77 6.23 13.41 -9.94
CA HIS A 77 6.08 14.62 -9.13
C HIS A 77 4.60 14.92 -8.82
N ARG A 78 3.73 14.82 -9.80
CA ARG A 78 2.27 14.98 -9.60
C ARG A 78 1.72 13.86 -8.72
N ALA A 79 2.12 12.61 -8.97
CA ALA A 79 1.70 11.47 -8.17
C ALA A 79 2.09 11.61 -6.69
N SER A 80 3.26 12.20 -6.38
CA SER A 80 3.67 12.43 -4.98
C SER A 80 2.68 13.31 -4.18
N ASN A 81 1.91 14.16 -4.90
CA ASN A 81 0.90 15.05 -4.32
C ASN A 81 -0.52 14.44 -4.34
N TRP A 82 -0.69 13.26 -4.96
CA TRP A 82 -1.99 12.60 -4.99
C TRP A 82 -2.36 12.09 -3.59
N SER A 83 -3.66 12.06 -3.34
CA SER A 83 -4.15 11.39 -2.14
C SER A 83 -3.87 9.87 -2.22
N THR A 84 -3.69 9.23 -1.09
CA THR A 84 -3.50 7.78 -1.04
C THR A 84 -4.72 7.03 -1.55
N ALA A 85 -5.93 7.60 -1.39
CA ALA A 85 -7.15 7.09 -2.01
C ALA A 85 -7.05 7.01 -3.55
N SER A 86 -6.30 7.91 -4.19
CA SER A 86 -6.06 7.86 -5.65
C SER A 86 -5.21 6.65 -6.05
N TYR A 87 -4.23 6.25 -5.22
CA TYR A 87 -3.45 5.03 -5.47
C TYR A 87 -4.32 3.78 -5.36
N GLY A 88 -5.18 3.71 -4.32
CA GLY A 88 -6.16 2.62 -4.17
C GLY A 88 -7.09 2.53 -5.38
N PHE A 89 -7.61 3.66 -5.85
CA PHE A 89 -8.47 3.71 -7.03
C PHE A 89 -7.75 3.22 -8.31
N ILE A 90 -6.54 3.72 -8.58
CA ILE A 90 -5.76 3.32 -9.77
C ILE A 90 -5.45 1.83 -9.72
N LEU A 91 -5.03 1.32 -8.56
CA LEU A 91 -4.72 -0.10 -8.41
C LEU A 91 -5.98 -0.97 -8.56
N THR A 92 -7.13 -0.49 -8.09
CA THR A 92 -8.43 -1.17 -8.30
C THR A 92 -8.76 -1.27 -9.77
N ILE A 93 -8.67 -0.18 -10.53
CA ILE A 93 -8.94 -0.21 -11.97
C ILE A 93 -7.97 -1.15 -12.70
N LEU A 94 -6.69 -1.09 -12.37
CA LEU A 94 -5.67 -1.96 -12.95
C LEU A 94 -5.98 -3.45 -12.68
N PHE A 95 -6.39 -3.81 -11.48
CA PHE A 95 -6.69 -5.19 -11.13
C PHE A 95 -8.01 -5.68 -11.73
N LEU A 96 -9.00 -4.80 -11.87
CA LEU A 96 -10.21 -5.12 -12.65
C LEU A 96 -9.86 -5.40 -14.11
N LEU A 97 -8.97 -4.61 -14.73
CA LEU A 97 -8.48 -4.87 -16.09
C LEU A 97 -7.73 -6.21 -16.18
N PHE A 98 -6.87 -6.53 -15.20
CA PHE A 98 -6.21 -7.84 -15.15
C PHE A 98 -7.20 -8.99 -14.99
N SER A 99 -8.27 -8.79 -14.22
CA SER A 99 -9.35 -9.76 -14.10
C SER A 99 -10.07 -10.01 -15.42
N LEU A 100 -10.36 -8.96 -16.19
CA LEU A 100 -11.00 -9.05 -17.50
C LEU A 100 -10.16 -9.84 -18.53
N VAL A 101 -8.83 -9.75 -18.44
CA VAL A 101 -7.92 -10.49 -19.34
C VAL A 101 -7.39 -11.79 -18.71
N HIS A 102 -8.02 -12.28 -17.66
CA HIS A 102 -7.65 -13.50 -16.91
C HIS A 102 -6.20 -13.53 -16.38
N ALA A 103 -5.61 -12.35 -16.16
CA ALA A 103 -4.24 -12.18 -15.63
C ALA A 103 -4.19 -12.08 -14.09
N HIS A 104 -5.00 -12.87 -13.37
CA HIS A 104 -5.11 -12.81 -11.91
C HIS A 104 -3.77 -13.00 -11.19
N GLY A 105 -2.88 -13.84 -11.71
CA GLY A 105 -1.54 -14.06 -11.14
C GLY A 105 -0.71 -12.78 -11.03
N VAL A 106 -0.86 -11.84 -11.97
CA VAL A 106 -0.15 -10.56 -11.95
C VAL A 106 -0.59 -9.71 -10.75
N SER A 107 -1.89 -9.69 -10.45
CA SER A 107 -2.43 -8.97 -9.27
C SER A 107 -1.84 -9.51 -7.97
N TRP A 108 -1.74 -10.82 -7.81
CA TRP A 108 -1.13 -11.47 -6.65
C TRP A 108 0.36 -11.13 -6.49
N ILE A 109 1.13 -11.13 -7.60
CA ILE A 109 2.55 -10.76 -7.58
C ILE A 109 2.72 -9.29 -7.16
N ILE A 110 1.95 -8.38 -7.74
CA ILE A 110 2.01 -6.94 -7.41
C ILE A 110 1.67 -6.72 -5.93
N LEU A 111 0.60 -7.36 -5.43
CA LEU A 111 0.22 -7.25 -4.02
C LEU A 111 1.24 -7.89 -3.09
N GLY A 112 1.81 -9.04 -3.43
CA GLY A 112 2.86 -9.69 -2.65
C GLY A 112 4.09 -8.81 -2.51
N ILE A 113 4.55 -8.20 -3.60
CA ILE A 113 5.65 -7.23 -3.59
C ILE A 113 5.26 -5.99 -2.75
N GLY A 114 4.06 -5.44 -2.98
CA GLY A 114 3.55 -4.31 -2.22
C GLY A 114 3.43 -4.61 -0.72
N PHE A 115 2.94 -5.78 -0.36
CA PHE A 115 2.84 -6.22 1.03
C PHE A 115 4.21 -6.32 1.70
N LEU A 116 5.20 -6.91 1.00
CA LEU A 116 6.56 -7.06 1.53
C LEU A 116 7.27 -5.71 1.70
N PHE A 117 7.23 -4.84 0.67
CA PHE A 117 8.05 -3.61 0.65
C PHE A 117 7.33 -2.34 1.13
N VAL A 118 6.00 -2.36 1.21
CA VAL A 118 5.19 -1.23 1.67
C VAL A 118 4.39 -1.62 2.91
N GLY A 119 3.75 -2.78 2.88
CA GLY A 119 2.89 -3.28 3.94
C GLY A 119 3.65 -3.60 5.22
N LEU A 120 4.52 -4.60 5.21
CA LEU A 120 5.28 -5.01 6.41
C LEU A 120 6.27 -3.96 6.87
N THR A 121 6.88 -3.24 5.93
CA THR A 121 7.97 -2.30 6.22
C THR A 121 7.53 -1.09 7.04
N HIS A 122 6.29 -0.60 6.90
CA HIS A 122 5.85 0.54 7.71
C HIS A 122 5.68 0.15 9.20
N GLY A 123 5.17 -1.06 9.50
CA GLY A 123 5.07 -1.56 10.87
C GLY A 123 6.43 -1.93 11.48
N ALA A 124 7.40 -2.32 10.67
CA ALA A 124 8.74 -2.65 11.12
C ALA A 124 9.53 -1.44 11.66
N LEU A 125 9.02 -0.22 11.50
CA LEU A 125 9.62 1.03 11.98
C LEU A 125 9.17 1.43 13.40
N ASP A 126 8.32 0.67 14.06
CA ASP A 126 7.75 1.01 15.36
C ASP A 126 8.81 1.28 16.44
N HIS A 127 9.94 0.61 16.37
CA HIS A 127 11.06 0.86 17.27
C HIS A 127 11.64 2.29 17.16
N LEU A 128 11.43 2.98 16.03
CA LEU A 128 11.85 4.37 15.83
C LEU A 128 10.82 5.38 16.35
N THR A 129 9.59 4.95 16.61
CA THR A 129 8.53 5.81 17.15
C THR A 129 8.61 5.94 18.67
N ASP A 130 9.30 5.01 19.34
CA ASP A 130 9.49 5.02 20.78
C ASP A 130 10.77 5.78 21.17
N SER A 131 10.61 6.91 21.85
CA SER A 131 11.72 7.75 22.33
C SER A 131 12.60 7.06 23.38
N ALA A 132 12.14 5.96 24.00
CA ALA A 132 12.91 5.18 24.95
C ALA A 132 13.97 4.31 24.28
N VAL A 133 13.84 4.01 22.98
CA VAL A 133 14.80 3.20 22.22
C VAL A 133 15.99 4.06 21.81
N ARG A 134 17.07 4.02 22.60
CA ARG A 134 18.29 4.83 22.38
C ARG A 134 19.56 4.03 22.12
N ASN A 135 19.58 2.76 22.50
CA ASN A 135 20.73 1.85 22.37
C ASN A 135 20.27 0.42 22.17
N THR A 136 21.22 -0.52 21.99
CA THR A 136 20.92 -1.93 21.73
C THR A 136 20.12 -2.58 22.85
N SER A 137 20.41 -2.28 24.13
CA SER A 137 19.68 -2.85 25.27
C SER A 137 18.22 -2.39 25.29
N SER A 138 17.96 -1.10 25.07
CA SER A 138 16.59 -0.59 24.98
C SER A 138 15.83 -1.11 23.74
N LEU A 139 16.53 -1.35 22.62
CA LEU A 139 15.96 -1.97 21.42
C LEU A 139 15.57 -3.44 21.72
N LEU A 140 16.44 -4.23 22.36
CA LEU A 140 16.12 -5.61 22.72
C LEU A 140 14.92 -5.69 23.68
N ARG A 141 14.85 -4.77 24.65
CA ARG A 141 13.70 -4.66 25.54
C ARG A 141 12.42 -4.32 24.78
N PHE A 142 12.49 -3.36 23.85
CA PHE A 142 11.36 -3.01 22.98
C PHE A 142 10.89 -4.24 22.20
N ILE A 143 11.80 -4.96 21.53
CA ILE A 143 11.47 -6.17 20.76
C ILE A 143 10.83 -7.22 21.67
N ALA A 144 11.38 -7.49 22.86
CA ALA A 144 10.82 -8.46 23.79
C ALA A 144 9.38 -8.11 24.21
N VAL A 145 9.11 -6.84 24.54
CA VAL A 145 7.77 -6.37 24.88
C VAL A 145 6.82 -6.42 23.66
N TYR A 146 7.33 -6.07 22.49
CA TYR A 146 6.58 -6.13 21.23
C TYR A 146 6.13 -7.55 20.90
N VAL A 147 7.06 -8.50 20.96
CA VAL A 147 6.78 -9.92 20.75
C VAL A 147 5.85 -10.48 21.84
N ALA A 148 6.05 -10.12 23.10
CA ALA A 148 5.18 -10.56 24.19
C ALA A 148 3.72 -10.13 24.00
N LYS A 149 3.48 -8.90 23.50
CA LYS A 149 2.13 -8.44 23.17
C LYS A 149 1.51 -9.26 22.04
N GLY A 150 2.27 -9.57 20.99
CA GLY A 150 1.82 -10.43 19.90
C GLY A 150 1.50 -11.86 20.38
N LEU A 151 2.37 -12.45 21.20
CA LEU A 151 2.16 -13.76 21.80
C LEU A 151 0.93 -13.80 22.71
N LEU A 152 0.68 -12.73 23.48
CA LEU A 152 -0.52 -12.63 24.31
C LEU A 152 -1.79 -12.73 23.46
N LEU A 153 -1.85 -12.02 22.31
CA LEU A 153 -2.96 -12.18 21.39
C LEU A 153 -3.01 -13.57 20.77
N GLY A 154 -1.84 -14.18 20.48
CA GLY A 154 -1.77 -15.58 20.04
C GLY A 154 -2.39 -16.56 21.05
N ILE A 155 -2.17 -16.34 22.35
CA ILE A 155 -2.81 -17.10 23.41
C ILE A 155 -4.35 -16.88 23.39
N VAL A 156 -4.81 -15.64 23.20
CA VAL A 156 -6.26 -15.35 23.06
C VAL A 156 -6.85 -16.07 21.84
N TRP A 157 -6.11 -16.14 20.73
CA TRP A 157 -6.52 -16.91 19.54
C TRP A 157 -6.71 -18.41 19.85
N ILE A 158 -5.83 -19.00 20.65
CA ILE A 158 -5.87 -20.43 20.99
C ILE A 158 -7.12 -20.74 21.87
N PHE A 159 -7.41 -19.90 22.87
CA PHE A 159 -8.44 -20.20 23.85
C PHE A 159 -9.79 -19.54 23.56
N PHE A 160 -9.79 -18.38 22.86
CA PHE A 160 -10.98 -17.55 22.64
C PHE A 160 -11.01 -16.96 21.22
N PRO A 161 -11.10 -17.78 20.15
CA PRO A 161 -10.95 -17.33 18.76
C PRO A 161 -11.99 -16.28 18.35
N SER A 162 -13.24 -16.42 18.80
CA SER A 162 -14.29 -15.42 18.52
C SER A 162 -13.97 -14.06 19.14
N LEU A 163 -13.42 -14.06 20.37
CA LEU A 163 -12.98 -12.84 21.04
C LEU A 163 -11.77 -12.24 20.32
N ALA A 164 -10.79 -13.08 19.94
CA ALA A 164 -9.60 -12.63 19.20
C ALA A 164 -9.99 -12.01 17.85
N LEU A 165 -10.92 -12.63 17.12
CA LEU A 165 -11.45 -12.11 15.85
C LEU A 165 -12.15 -10.76 16.05
N ALA A 166 -13.03 -10.66 17.06
CA ALA A 166 -13.71 -9.41 17.38
C ALA A 166 -12.71 -8.30 17.76
N LEU A 167 -11.73 -8.60 18.60
CA LEU A 167 -10.66 -7.67 18.96
C LEU A 167 -9.87 -7.25 17.71
N PHE A 168 -9.49 -8.19 16.85
CA PHE A 168 -8.78 -7.90 15.60
C PHE A 168 -9.54 -6.91 14.73
N ILE A 169 -10.84 -7.14 14.52
CA ILE A 169 -11.69 -6.24 13.74
C ILE A 169 -11.76 -4.85 14.39
N LEU A 170 -11.99 -4.78 15.70
CA LEU A 170 -12.19 -3.51 16.40
C LEU A 170 -10.90 -2.65 16.43
N TYR A 171 -9.75 -3.24 16.78
CA TYR A 171 -8.51 -2.45 16.79
C TYR A 171 -8.00 -2.13 15.38
N SER A 172 -8.26 -3.00 14.39
CA SER A 172 -7.95 -2.70 12.98
C SER A 172 -8.81 -1.55 12.47
N ALA A 173 -10.10 -1.55 12.78
CA ALA A 173 -11.01 -0.44 12.45
C ALA A 173 -10.53 0.88 13.08
N TRP A 174 -10.14 0.84 14.35
CA TRP A 174 -9.55 2.00 15.02
C TRP A 174 -8.31 2.51 14.31
N HIS A 175 -7.36 1.62 14.04
CA HIS A 175 -6.08 1.97 13.45
C HIS A 175 -6.20 2.46 12.00
N PHE A 176 -7.03 1.81 11.19
CA PHE A 176 -7.26 2.22 9.80
C PHE A 176 -7.91 3.60 9.73
N GLY A 177 -8.90 3.84 10.56
CA GLY A 177 -9.51 5.15 10.65
C GLY A 177 -8.59 6.24 11.15
N GLN A 178 -7.72 5.95 12.15
CA GLN A 178 -6.70 6.90 12.62
C GLN A 178 -5.70 7.24 11.52
N ALA A 179 -5.21 6.23 10.78
CA ALA A 179 -4.25 6.43 9.70
C ALA A 179 -4.83 7.30 8.57
N ASP A 180 -6.07 7.04 8.17
CA ASP A 180 -6.75 7.81 7.13
C ASP A 180 -7.00 9.26 7.57
N PHE A 181 -7.59 9.45 8.75
CA PHE A 181 -7.91 10.79 9.27
C PHE A 181 -6.65 11.61 9.54
N GLY A 182 -5.61 10.97 10.10
CA GLY A 182 -4.31 11.61 10.32
C GLY A 182 -3.66 12.08 9.03
N GLU A 183 -3.74 11.29 7.94
CA GLU A 183 -3.21 11.68 6.63
C GLU A 183 -4.04 12.80 5.97
N TRP A 184 -5.34 12.81 6.24
CA TRP A 184 -6.24 13.78 5.61
C TRP A 184 -6.41 15.08 6.40
N GLY A 185 -5.81 15.19 7.59
CA GLY A 185 -5.95 16.35 8.46
C GLY A 185 -7.34 16.45 9.10
N ILE A 186 -8.04 15.31 9.27
CA ILE A 186 -9.33 15.25 9.95
C ILE A 186 -9.09 14.89 11.41
N PRO A 187 -9.73 15.57 12.38
CA PRO A 187 -9.57 15.25 13.79
C PRO A 187 -9.92 13.79 14.09
N GLN A 188 -9.00 13.10 14.77
CA GLN A 188 -9.19 11.71 15.18
C GLN A 188 -10.17 11.61 16.35
N GLY A 189 -10.76 10.43 16.53
CA GLY A 189 -11.69 10.13 17.62
C GLY A 189 -12.69 9.06 17.21
N TRP A 190 -13.88 9.05 17.81
CA TRP A 190 -14.89 8.06 17.51
C TRP A 190 -15.31 8.04 16.02
N LYS A 191 -15.28 9.21 15.34
CA LYS A 191 -15.58 9.30 13.91
C LYS A 191 -14.56 8.55 13.06
N SER A 192 -13.27 8.61 13.41
CA SER A 192 -12.24 7.84 12.72
C SER A 192 -12.43 6.33 12.92
N PHE A 193 -12.78 5.90 14.14
CA PHE A 193 -13.13 4.50 14.42
C PHE A 193 -14.31 4.03 13.56
N MET A 194 -15.40 4.79 13.55
CA MET A 194 -16.58 4.44 12.74
C MET A 194 -16.29 4.40 11.24
N TRP A 195 -15.42 5.28 10.77
CA TRP A 195 -14.93 5.24 9.40
C TRP A 195 -14.18 3.95 9.10
N GLY A 196 -13.15 3.61 9.87
CA GLY A 196 -12.40 2.38 9.69
C GLY A 196 -13.26 1.12 9.84
N LEU A 197 -14.23 1.12 10.77
CA LEU A 197 -15.18 0.02 10.92
C LEU A 197 -16.07 -0.13 9.69
N SER A 198 -16.58 0.98 9.14
CA SER A 198 -17.41 0.92 7.94
C SER A 198 -16.64 0.39 6.72
N LEU A 199 -15.37 0.78 6.55
CA LEU A 199 -14.52 0.27 5.46
C LEU A 199 -14.25 -1.22 5.60
N LEU A 200 -13.86 -1.66 6.81
CA LEU A 200 -13.53 -3.06 7.07
C LEU A 200 -14.77 -3.94 6.89
N MET A 201 -15.92 -3.53 7.45
CA MET A 201 -17.19 -4.24 7.28
C MET A 201 -17.68 -4.23 5.83
N LEU A 202 -17.50 -3.12 5.11
CA LEU A 202 -17.80 -3.06 3.67
C LEU A 202 -17.02 -4.14 2.90
N MET A 203 -15.72 -4.26 3.12
CA MET A 203 -14.89 -5.28 2.47
C MET A 203 -15.33 -6.70 2.83
N LEU A 204 -15.59 -6.99 4.10
CA LEU A 204 -16.01 -8.32 4.55
C LEU A 204 -17.39 -8.71 4.02
N PHE A 205 -18.36 -7.82 4.10
CA PHE A 205 -19.73 -8.09 3.67
C PHE A 205 -19.92 -8.09 2.16
N SER A 206 -19.05 -7.41 1.41
CA SER A 206 -19.05 -7.50 -0.06
C SER A 206 -18.56 -8.86 -0.57
N HIS A 207 -17.91 -9.67 0.29
CA HIS A 207 -17.33 -10.97 -0.07
C HIS A 207 -17.79 -12.06 0.94
N PRO A 208 -19.09 -12.33 1.08
CA PRO A 208 -19.61 -13.16 2.16
C PRO A 208 -19.07 -14.60 2.12
N ASP A 209 -18.97 -15.22 0.95
CA ASP A 209 -18.49 -16.58 0.80
C ASP A 209 -16.99 -16.69 1.18
N GLU A 210 -16.17 -15.75 0.72
CA GLU A 210 -14.73 -15.74 1.02
C GLU A 210 -14.47 -15.38 2.49
N THR A 211 -15.25 -14.46 3.05
CA THR A 211 -15.20 -14.13 4.47
C THR A 211 -15.53 -15.35 5.31
N GLN A 212 -16.60 -16.06 4.97
CA GLN A 212 -16.97 -17.29 5.65
C GLN A 212 -15.89 -18.37 5.51
N TRP A 213 -15.30 -18.49 4.34
CA TRP A 213 -14.20 -19.43 4.09
C TRP A 213 -12.98 -19.13 4.97
N VAL A 214 -12.54 -17.85 5.08
CA VAL A 214 -11.44 -17.45 5.97
C VAL A 214 -11.77 -17.75 7.44
N VAL A 215 -12.97 -17.40 7.88
CA VAL A 215 -13.43 -17.66 9.24
C VAL A 215 -13.44 -19.16 9.54
N ASN A 216 -13.94 -19.97 8.63
CA ASN A 216 -13.93 -21.43 8.78
C ASN A 216 -12.51 -21.99 8.88
N GLN A 217 -11.54 -21.45 8.12
CA GLN A 217 -10.14 -21.84 8.26
C GLN A 217 -9.59 -21.51 9.66
N ILE A 218 -9.91 -20.34 10.20
CA ILE A 218 -9.50 -19.95 11.56
C ILE A 218 -10.08 -20.93 12.61
N TYR A 219 -11.36 -21.28 12.48
CA TYR A 219 -12.02 -22.17 13.44
C TYR A 219 -11.58 -23.63 13.29
N SER A 220 -11.28 -24.10 12.07
CA SER A 220 -10.79 -25.45 11.82
C SER A 220 -9.43 -25.73 12.48
N LEU A 221 -8.56 -24.72 12.61
CA LEU A 221 -7.29 -24.81 13.34
C LEU A 221 -7.46 -25.21 14.82
N GLN A 222 -8.69 -25.05 15.36
CA GLN A 222 -9.01 -25.30 16.76
C GLN A 222 -10.05 -26.43 16.91
N SER A 223 -10.31 -27.18 15.85
CA SER A 223 -11.35 -28.23 15.81
C SER A 223 -12.73 -27.72 16.25
N LEU A 224 -13.01 -26.44 16.04
CA LEU A 224 -14.30 -25.84 16.36
C LEU A 224 -15.22 -25.85 15.12
N SER A 225 -16.52 -25.96 15.35
CA SER A 225 -17.51 -25.68 14.30
C SER A 225 -17.46 -24.20 13.92
N GLY A 226 -17.42 -23.90 12.63
CA GLY A 226 -17.42 -22.51 12.14
C GLY A 226 -18.65 -21.70 12.60
N LEU A 227 -18.59 -20.41 12.45
CA LEU A 227 -19.75 -19.54 12.66
C LEU A 227 -20.86 -19.90 11.65
N PRO A 228 -22.16 -19.75 12.03
CA PRO A 228 -23.24 -19.88 11.07
C PRO A 228 -22.97 -18.99 9.85
N ALA A 229 -23.13 -19.57 8.67
CA ALA A 229 -23.02 -18.81 7.43
C ALA A 229 -24.12 -17.75 7.36
N PHE A 230 -23.76 -16.55 7.01
CA PHE A 230 -24.75 -15.54 6.64
C PHE A 230 -24.99 -15.59 5.13
N SER A 231 -26.25 -15.40 4.72
CA SER A 231 -26.59 -15.50 3.30
C SER A 231 -25.95 -14.36 2.49
N LYS A 232 -25.83 -14.58 1.17
CA LYS A 232 -25.35 -13.53 0.25
C LYS A 232 -26.22 -12.28 0.30
N GLU A 233 -27.52 -12.45 0.48
CA GLU A 233 -28.49 -11.35 0.60
C GLU A 233 -28.20 -10.51 1.83
N ILE A 234 -27.94 -11.13 2.98
CA ILE A 234 -27.57 -10.44 4.22
C ILE A 234 -26.21 -9.73 4.00
N GLY A 235 -25.23 -10.40 3.40
CA GLY A 235 -23.95 -9.80 3.06
C GLY A 235 -24.12 -8.52 2.20
N LEU A 236 -24.90 -8.61 1.12
CA LEU A 236 -25.16 -7.47 0.24
C LEU A 236 -25.90 -6.33 0.96
N GLN A 237 -26.90 -6.64 1.78
CA GLN A 237 -27.62 -5.63 2.57
C GLN A 237 -26.69 -4.93 3.56
N MET A 238 -25.86 -5.68 4.29
CA MET A 238 -24.91 -5.12 5.24
C MET A 238 -23.80 -4.30 4.55
N SER A 239 -23.31 -4.74 3.39
CA SER A 239 -22.35 -3.96 2.61
C SER A 239 -22.96 -2.64 2.12
N ALA A 240 -24.23 -2.65 1.68
CA ALA A 240 -24.95 -1.45 1.30
C ALA A 240 -25.13 -0.47 2.49
N VAL A 241 -25.47 -0.99 3.67
CA VAL A 241 -25.55 -0.17 4.91
C VAL A 241 -24.21 0.47 5.24
N CYS A 242 -23.10 -0.29 5.17
CA CYS A 242 -21.76 0.25 5.39
C CYS A 242 -21.38 1.30 4.35
N ALA A 243 -21.71 1.07 3.08
CA ALA A 243 -21.46 2.02 2.00
C ALA A 243 -22.26 3.32 2.19
N LEU A 244 -23.54 3.23 2.52
CA LEU A 244 -24.41 4.40 2.79
C LEU A 244 -23.93 5.18 4.02
N PHE A 245 -23.53 4.49 5.09
CA PHE A 245 -22.96 5.13 6.27
C PHE A 245 -21.65 5.88 5.92
N GLY A 246 -20.71 5.22 5.20
CA GLY A 246 -19.48 5.84 4.72
C GLY A 246 -19.74 7.03 3.81
N LEU A 247 -20.77 6.95 2.96
CA LEU A 247 -21.21 8.04 2.09
C LEU A 247 -21.72 9.23 2.92
N ALA A 248 -22.59 8.99 3.89
CA ALA A 248 -23.11 10.02 4.79
C ALA A 248 -21.99 10.70 5.57
N MET A 249 -21.03 9.94 6.10
CA MET A 249 -19.83 10.48 6.77
C MET A 249 -19.01 11.35 5.81
N SER A 250 -18.82 10.89 4.58
CA SER A 250 -18.02 11.61 3.57
C SER A 250 -18.61 12.97 3.23
N PHE A 251 -19.94 13.04 3.11
CA PHE A 251 -20.66 14.31 2.92
C PHE A 251 -20.65 15.19 4.17
N HIS A 252 -20.87 14.60 5.36
CA HIS A 252 -20.83 15.32 6.63
C HIS A 252 -19.48 15.97 6.87
N LEU A 253 -18.38 15.26 6.60
CA LEU A 253 -17.01 15.75 6.73
C LEU A 253 -16.49 16.47 5.48
N ARG A 254 -17.30 16.60 4.43
CA ARG A 254 -16.96 17.25 3.15
C ARG A 254 -15.63 16.75 2.55
N SER A 255 -15.36 15.46 2.66
CA SER A 255 -14.08 14.87 2.27
C SER A 255 -14.17 14.11 0.95
N LYS A 256 -13.60 14.69 -0.11
CA LYS A 256 -13.48 14.03 -1.43
C LYS A 256 -12.62 12.75 -1.35
N ARG A 257 -11.65 12.70 -0.42
CA ARG A 257 -10.77 11.54 -0.22
C ARG A 257 -11.55 10.36 0.33
N MET A 258 -12.47 10.60 1.29
CA MET A 258 -13.39 9.58 1.79
C MET A 258 -14.32 9.06 0.69
N LEU A 259 -14.90 9.95 -0.12
CA LEU A 259 -15.74 9.55 -1.26
C LEU A 259 -14.98 8.66 -2.25
N LEU A 260 -13.74 9.03 -2.59
CA LEU A 260 -12.93 8.24 -3.50
C LEU A 260 -12.54 6.88 -2.90
N THR A 261 -12.23 6.83 -1.60
CA THR A 261 -11.95 5.58 -0.88
C THR A 261 -13.18 4.66 -0.91
N LEU A 262 -14.33 5.19 -0.58
CA LEU A 262 -15.57 4.43 -0.61
C LEU A 262 -15.87 3.92 -2.02
N PHE A 263 -15.72 4.77 -3.03
CA PHE A 263 -15.98 4.43 -4.41
C PHE A 263 -15.12 3.26 -4.89
N TYR A 264 -13.79 3.34 -4.68
CA TYR A 264 -12.94 2.23 -5.14
C TYR A 264 -13.17 0.95 -4.31
N LEU A 265 -13.49 1.05 -3.02
CA LEU A 265 -13.79 -0.13 -2.21
C LEU A 265 -15.08 -0.83 -2.65
N VAL A 266 -16.10 -0.10 -3.07
CA VAL A 266 -17.27 -0.68 -3.71
C VAL A 266 -16.90 -1.42 -5.00
N LEU A 267 -16.01 -0.82 -5.82
CA LEU A 267 -15.52 -1.48 -7.04
C LEU A 267 -14.68 -2.73 -6.75
N THR A 268 -13.96 -2.78 -5.64
CA THR A 268 -13.22 -3.99 -5.25
C THR A 268 -14.12 -5.18 -4.89
N GLY A 269 -15.41 -4.97 -4.68
CA GLY A 269 -16.39 -6.04 -4.53
C GLY A 269 -16.48 -7.00 -5.73
N PHE A 270 -15.93 -6.61 -6.89
CA PHE A 270 -15.78 -7.48 -8.08
C PHE A 270 -14.44 -8.23 -8.14
N LEU A 271 -13.59 -8.08 -7.14
CA LEU A 271 -12.29 -8.74 -7.01
C LEU A 271 -12.33 -9.70 -5.80
N PRO A 272 -11.42 -10.66 -5.68
CA PRO A 272 -11.33 -11.50 -4.47
C PRO A 272 -11.10 -10.68 -3.19
N LEU A 273 -11.62 -11.15 -2.04
CA LEU A 273 -11.50 -10.49 -0.73
C LEU A 273 -10.05 -10.12 -0.38
N LEU A 274 -9.12 -11.05 -0.55
CA LEU A 274 -7.71 -10.80 -0.22
C LEU A 274 -7.07 -9.74 -1.13
N ILE A 275 -7.52 -9.64 -2.39
CA ILE A 275 -7.10 -8.57 -3.31
C ILE A 275 -7.72 -7.24 -2.89
N SER A 276 -9.01 -7.22 -2.56
CA SER A 276 -9.71 -6.04 -2.05
C SER A 276 -9.04 -5.47 -0.80
N PHE A 277 -8.81 -6.34 0.19
CA PHE A 277 -8.07 -5.99 1.40
C PHE A 277 -6.64 -5.50 1.08
N GLY A 278 -5.93 -6.21 0.21
CA GLY A 278 -4.55 -5.87 -0.17
C GLY A 278 -4.44 -4.52 -0.86
N ILE A 279 -5.38 -4.15 -1.72
CA ILE A 279 -5.42 -2.83 -2.36
C ILE A 279 -5.51 -1.73 -1.28
N TYR A 280 -6.48 -1.81 -0.37
CA TYR A 280 -6.62 -0.84 0.69
C TYR A 280 -5.40 -0.82 1.61
N PHE A 281 -4.97 -1.99 2.05
CA PHE A 281 -3.85 -2.14 2.99
C PHE A 281 -2.54 -1.60 2.40
N VAL A 282 -2.18 -1.99 1.17
CA VAL A 282 -0.90 -1.60 0.55
C VAL A 282 -0.95 -0.17 0.01
N ALA A 283 -1.97 0.16 -0.80
CA ALA A 283 -1.96 1.40 -1.57
C ALA A 283 -2.46 2.62 -0.77
N GLN A 284 -3.27 2.42 0.26
CA GLN A 284 -3.78 3.53 1.08
C GLN A 284 -3.23 3.48 2.50
N HIS A 285 -3.57 2.47 3.29
CA HIS A 285 -3.22 2.41 4.70
C HIS A 285 -1.70 2.48 4.94
N SER A 286 -0.94 1.58 4.31
CA SER A 286 0.51 1.53 4.51
C SER A 286 1.23 2.76 3.96
N VAL A 287 0.77 3.30 2.83
CA VAL A 287 1.32 4.57 2.30
C VAL A 287 1.00 5.74 3.23
N ASN A 288 -0.19 5.78 3.86
CA ASN A 288 -0.50 6.73 4.91
C ASN A 288 0.51 6.62 6.07
N GLY A 289 0.73 5.40 6.57
CA GLY A 289 1.71 5.12 7.62
C GLY A 289 3.12 5.59 7.24
N TRP A 290 3.59 5.27 6.02
CA TRP A 290 4.88 5.74 5.51
C TRP A 290 5.00 7.28 5.46
N ARG A 291 3.97 7.97 4.99
CA ARG A 291 3.96 9.44 4.93
C ARG A 291 4.00 10.06 6.32
N GLN A 292 3.25 9.51 7.25
CA GLN A 292 3.20 9.99 8.64
C GLN A 292 4.52 9.72 9.37
N LEU A 293 5.10 8.51 9.24
CA LEU A 293 6.42 8.19 9.79
C LEU A 293 7.52 9.07 9.21
N ARG A 294 7.54 9.28 7.88
CA ARG A 294 8.50 10.18 7.24
C ARG A 294 8.44 11.60 7.80
N ARG A 295 7.23 12.15 7.94
CA ARG A 295 7.03 13.50 8.52
C ARG A 295 7.39 13.53 10.00
N GLY A 296 6.85 12.62 10.77
CA GLY A 296 7.05 12.59 12.22
C GLY A 296 8.48 12.27 12.66
N LEU A 297 9.23 11.48 11.90
CA LEU A 297 10.65 11.18 12.17
C LEU A 297 11.61 12.14 11.47
N ASN A 298 11.11 13.03 10.62
CA ASN A 298 11.90 13.95 9.79
C ASN A 298 13.01 13.23 9.00
N GLN A 299 12.67 12.11 8.37
CA GLN A 299 13.61 11.29 7.59
C GLN A 299 13.08 11.07 6.18
N SER A 300 13.98 10.82 5.22
CA SER A 300 13.60 10.44 3.86
C SER A 300 13.23 8.93 3.78
N TYR A 301 12.54 8.52 2.71
CA TYR A 301 12.07 7.13 2.55
C TYR A 301 13.21 6.11 2.51
N LYS A 302 14.33 6.42 1.83
CA LYS A 302 15.43 5.45 1.65
C LYS A 302 16.04 4.96 2.97
N PRO A 303 16.49 5.82 3.91
CA PRO A 303 17.00 5.36 5.19
C PRO A 303 15.93 4.67 6.05
N LEU A 304 14.67 5.10 6.00
CA LEU A 304 13.60 4.40 6.70
C LEU A 304 13.40 2.99 6.16
N LEU A 305 13.36 2.82 4.82
CA LEU A 305 13.25 1.50 4.19
C LEU A 305 14.42 0.59 4.62
N LEU A 306 15.66 1.08 4.57
CA LEU A 306 16.81 0.29 4.97
C LEU A 306 16.75 -0.15 6.45
N LYS A 307 16.25 0.72 7.33
CA LYS A 307 16.05 0.39 8.75
C LYS A 307 14.93 -0.62 8.99
N SER A 308 13.90 -0.63 8.14
CA SER A 308 12.77 -1.56 8.26
C SER A 308 13.08 -2.96 7.72
N LEU A 309 13.98 -3.09 6.73
CA LEU A 309 14.23 -4.35 6.01
C LEU A 309 14.56 -5.55 6.93
N PRO A 310 15.44 -5.46 7.94
CA PRO A 310 15.74 -6.62 8.78
C PRO A 310 14.51 -7.18 9.49
N PHE A 311 13.67 -6.32 10.04
CA PHE A 311 12.46 -6.70 10.75
C PHE A 311 11.36 -7.19 9.79
N SER A 312 11.21 -6.54 8.64
CA SER A 312 10.23 -6.93 7.61
C SER A 312 10.56 -8.30 7.03
N LEU A 313 11.83 -8.56 6.73
CA LEU A 313 12.27 -9.85 6.21
C LEU A 313 12.08 -10.95 7.28
N ALA A 314 12.43 -10.67 8.54
CA ALA A 314 12.18 -11.61 9.63
C ALA A 314 10.69 -11.94 9.78
N ALA A 315 9.82 -10.93 9.75
CA ALA A 315 8.36 -11.13 9.79
C ALA A 315 7.84 -11.89 8.56
N ALA A 316 8.34 -11.60 7.37
CA ALA A 316 7.96 -12.29 6.13
C ALA A 316 8.37 -13.77 6.16
N VAL A 317 9.60 -14.06 6.59
CA VAL A 317 10.08 -15.46 6.75
C VAL A 317 9.25 -16.19 7.79
N PHE A 318 9.00 -15.57 8.94
CA PHE A 318 8.17 -16.15 10.00
C PHE A 318 6.76 -16.48 9.48
N MET A 319 6.10 -15.54 8.81
CA MET A 319 4.78 -15.78 8.22
C MET A 319 4.81 -16.90 7.17
N ALA A 320 5.81 -16.89 6.27
CA ALA A 320 5.95 -17.92 5.23
C ALA A 320 6.12 -19.32 5.83
N LEU A 321 6.94 -19.47 6.87
CA LEU A 321 7.14 -20.75 7.55
C LEU A 321 5.83 -21.30 8.13
N PHE A 322 5.03 -20.46 8.79
CA PHE A 322 3.74 -20.87 9.34
C PHE A 322 2.72 -21.19 8.26
N MET A 323 2.67 -20.40 7.16
CA MET A 323 1.78 -20.66 6.03
C MET A 323 2.11 -21.98 5.33
N VAL A 324 3.40 -22.32 5.19
CA VAL A 324 3.83 -23.59 4.60
C VAL A 324 3.49 -24.77 5.54
N ALA A 325 3.70 -24.59 6.86
CA ALA A 325 3.35 -25.62 7.84
C ALA A 325 1.85 -25.90 7.93
N GLY A 326 1.00 -24.92 7.63
CA GLY A 326 -0.47 -25.03 7.65
C GLY A 326 -1.09 -24.84 6.27
N ALA A 327 -0.56 -25.52 5.24
CA ALA A 327 -0.90 -25.28 3.83
C ALA A 327 -2.40 -25.30 3.51
N ASP A 328 -3.19 -26.14 4.18
CA ASP A 328 -4.65 -26.22 3.97
C ASP A 328 -5.43 -25.05 4.63
N GLN A 329 -4.85 -24.40 5.64
CA GLN A 329 -5.45 -23.29 6.38
C GLN A 329 -4.69 -21.97 6.22
N TYR A 330 -3.99 -21.77 5.10
CA TYR A 330 -3.06 -20.65 4.88
C TYR A 330 -3.70 -19.27 5.09
N ALA A 331 -4.97 -19.08 4.71
CA ALA A 331 -5.62 -17.78 4.88
C ALA A 331 -5.98 -17.52 6.36
N GLY A 332 -6.46 -18.52 7.08
CA GLY A 332 -6.70 -18.42 8.53
C GLY A 332 -5.42 -18.09 9.29
N ILE A 333 -4.34 -18.83 9.00
CA ILE A 333 -3.02 -18.60 9.59
C ILE A 333 -2.50 -17.19 9.26
N PHE A 334 -2.63 -16.75 8.00
CA PHE A 334 -2.24 -15.40 7.59
C PHE A 334 -2.91 -14.33 8.45
N PHE A 335 -4.24 -14.40 8.62
CA PHE A 335 -4.97 -13.41 9.42
C PHE A 335 -4.65 -13.48 10.92
N ILE A 336 -4.45 -14.68 11.48
CA ILE A 336 -4.01 -14.84 12.88
C ILE A 336 -2.64 -14.18 13.08
N LEU A 337 -1.65 -14.50 12.24
CA LEU A 337 -0.31 -13.94 12.33
C LEU A 337 -0.30 -12.43 12.09
N LEU A 338 -1.05 -11.97 11.08
CA LEU A 338 -1.22 -10.53 10.82
C LEU A 338 -1.80 -9.82 12.04
N SER A 339 -2.80 -10.40 12.72
CA SER A 339 -3.38 -9.83 13.93
C SER A 339 -2.37 -9.76 15.08
N CYS A 340 -1.59 -10.83 15.29
CA CYS A 340 -0.57 -10.87 16.33
C CYS A 340 0.55 -9.84 16.10
N LEU A 341 0.93 -9.61 14.85
CA LEU A 341 1.92 -8.59 14.48
C LEU A 341 1.34 -7.17 14.56
N SER A 342 0.05 -7.00 14.23
CA SER A 342 -0.55 -5.67 14.14
C SER A 342 -0.92 -5.08 15.49
N ILE A 343 -1.26 -5.86 16.53
CA ILE A 343 -1.65 -5.27 17.83
C ILE A 343 -0.53 -4.44 18.48
N PRO A 344 0.72 -4.90 18.59
CA PRO A 344 1.80 -4.06 19.11
C PRO A 344 2.08 -2.85 18.20
N HIS A 345 1.94 -3.01 16.87
CA HIS A 345 2.04 -1.92 15.91
C HIS A 345 0.97 -0.83 16.14
N VAL A 346 -0.29 -1.22 16.27
CA VAL A 346 -1.40 -0.29 16.53
C VAL A 346 -1.16 0.51 17.80
N LEU A 347 -0.68 -0.13 18.86
CA LEU A 347 -0.37 0.53 20.14
C LEU A 347 0.80 1.53 19.99
N SER A 348 1.85 1.17 19.25
CA SER A 348 2.99 2.03 18.97
C SER A 348 2.58 3.24 18.13
N MET A 349 1.79 3.04 17.08
CA MET A 349 1.29 4.12 16.22
C MET A 349 0.30 5.02 16.94
N HIS A 350 -0.57 4.47 17.80
CA HIS A 350 -1.46 5.29 18.62
C HIS A 350 -0.68 6.24 19.55
N GLN A 351 0.37 5.73 20.20
CA GLN A 351 1.25 6.57 21.01
C GLN A 351 1.97 7.63 20.17
N PHE A 352 2.47 7.26 19.01
CA PHE A 352 3.12 8.18 18.07
C PHE A 352 2.20 9.33 17.63
N TYR A 353 0.94 9.04 17.31
CA TYR A 353 -0.04 10.07 16.92
C TYR A 353 -0.41 11.02 18.08
N ARG A 354 -0.39 10.53 19.32
CA ARG A 354 -0.66 11.38 20.50
C ARG A 354 0.47 12.36 20.82
N VAL A 355 1.71 11.92 20.64
CA VAL A 355 2.90 12.74 20.95
C VAL A 355 3.20 13.77 19.87
N ARG A 356 2.80 13.46 18.63
CA ARG A 356 3.02 14.33 17.46
C ARG A 356 1.69 14.51 16.72
N PRO A 357 0.77 15.31 17.25
CA PRO A 357 -0.43 15.68 16.51
C PRO A 357 0.02 16.26 15.17
N SER A 358 -0.64 15.84 14.09
CA SER A 358 -0.38 16.38 12.77
C SER A 358 -0.39 17.90 12.83
N GLU A 359 0.73 18.55 12.52
CA GLU A 359 0.78 19.99 12.27
C GLU A 359 -0.08 20.28 11.04
N THR A 360 -1.37 20.41 11.27
CA THR A 360 -2.36 20.93 10.33
C THR A 360 -2.87 22.23 10.91
N SER A 361 -2.07 23.25 10.78
CA SER A 361 -2.52 24.64 10.78
C SER A 361 -2.39 25.19 9.37
#